data_ea527ac8dbc65994dae313d62630bc16
#
_entry.id   ea527ac8dbc65994dae313d62630bc16
#
_cell.length_a   1.000
_cell.length_b   1.000
_cell.length_c   1.000
_cell.angle_alpha   90.00
_cell.angle_beta   90.00
_cell.angle_gamma   90.00
#
_symmetry.space_group_name_H-M   'P 1'
#
loop_
_entity.id
_entity.type
_entity.pdbx_description
1 polymer ?
#
loop_
_entity_poly.entity_id
_entity_poly.type
_entity_poly.pdbx_seq_one_letter_code
_entity_poly.pdbx_strand_id
1 'polypeptide(L)'
;MKSRPEIVILLSTYNGDKYLVEQLESLLRQSYSNFIIIIRDDGSSDETQKIITDYVTRNRNKIYSLPFDQSNIGPSASFCLLMQYALEEKESFGFSRIYMMLCDQDDIWMERKIEIQVSEMLSAEQE
;
A
#
# COMPACT_ATOMS: atom_id res chain seq x y z
N MET A 1 -12.91 23.37 -7.74
CA MET A 1 -11.66 22.91 -7.14
C MET A 1 -11.49 21.41 -7.37
N LYS A 2 -10.42 21.00 -8.01
CA LYS A 2 -10.17 19.57 -8.23
C LYS A 2 -9.81 18.93 -6.90
N SER A 3 -10.49 17.85 -6.55
CA SER A 3 -10.10 17.06 -5.40
C SER A 3 -8.79 16.35 -5.71
N ARG A 4 -7.95 16.17 -4.71
CA ARG A 4 -6.71 15.43 -4.86
C ARG A 4 -7.03 13.96 -5.05
N PRO A 5 -6.35 13.26 -5.96
CA PRO A 5 -6.64 11.84 -6.18
C PRO A 5 -6.33 10.98 -4.96
N GLU A 6 -7.12 9.94 -4.78
CA GLU A 6 -6.90 8.94 -3.78
C GLU A 6 -5.85 7.94 -4.27
N ILE A 7 -4.82 7.74 -3.47
CA ILE A 7 -3.73 6.83 -3.80
C ILE A 7 -3.90 5.55 -2.98
N VAL A 8 -3.80 4.41 -3.64
CA VAL A 8 -3.79 3.11 -2.97
C VAL A 8 -2.39 2.53 -3.13
N ILE A 9 -1.67 2.42 -2.01
CA ILE A 9 -0.34 1.82 -2.00
C ILE A 9 -0.52 0.32 -1.78
N LEU A 10 -0.01 -0.47 -2.71
CA LEU A 10 -0.08 -1.93 -2.66
C LEU A 10 1.27 -2.47 -2.22
N LEU A 11 1.29 -3.17 -1.10
CA LEU A 11 2.51 -3.73 -0.51
C LEU A 11 2.38 -5.24 -0.41
N SER A 12 3.27 -5.96 -1.09
CA SER A 12 3.38 -7.41 -0.96
C SER A 12 4.60 -7.73 -0.08
N THR A 13 4.41 -8.56 0.94
CA THR A 13 5.47 -8.91 1.89
C THR A 13 5.76 -10.40 1.85
N TYR A 14 7.03 -10.76 2.11
CA TYR A 14 7.44 -12.15 2.30
C TYR A 14 8.71 -12.19 3.13
N ASN A 15 8.62 -12.73 4.36
CA ASN A 15 9.77 -12.87 5.27
C ASN A 15 10.61 -11.60 5.37
N GLY A 16 9.94 -10.46 5.59
CA GLY A 16 10.59 -9.16 5.60
C GLY A 16 10.62 -8.50 6.97
N ASP A 17 10.59 -9.26 8.06
CA ASP A 17 10.48 -8.69 9.41
C ASP A 17 11.62 -7.73 9.77
N LYS A 18 12.80 -7.88 9.15
CA LYS A 18 13.95 -6.99 9.39
C LYS A 18 13.74 -5.57 8.84
N TYR A 19 12.89 -5.42 7.82
CA TYR A 19 12.76 -4.16 7.07
C TYR A 19 11.37 -3.56 7.15
N LEU A 20 10.36 -4.36 7.50
CA LEU A 20 8.97 -3.97 7.34
C LEU A 20 8.59 -2.75 8.20
N VAL A 21 9.06 -2.68 9.44
CA VAL A 21 8.75 -1.55 10.32
C VAL A 21 9.25 -0.25 9.70
N GLU A 22 10.52 -0.22 9.27
CA GLU A 22 11.09 0.97 8.63
C GLU A 22 10.35 1.33 7.36
N GLN A 23 9.98 0.34 6.56
CA GLN A 23 9.23 0.53 5.33
C GLN A 23 7.86 1.14 5.61
N LEU A 24 7.10 0.56 6.54
CA LEU A 24 5.77 1.09 6.89
C LEU A 24 5.86 2.50 7.46
N GLU A 25 6.87 2.78 8.29
CA GLU A 25 7.07 4.14 8.81
C GLU A 25 7.36 5.11 7.68
N SER A 26 8.12 4.71 6.66
CA SER A 26 8.39 5.59 5.52
C SER A 26 7.12 5.91 4.73
N LEU A 27 6.20 4.96 4.62
CA LEU A 27 4.92 5.18 3.96
C LEU A 27 4.02 6.10 4.80
N LEU A 28 4.00 5.92 6.12
CA LEU A 28 3.18 6.74 7.00
C LEU A 28 3.69 8.18 7.09
N ARG A 29 4.98 8.43 6.79
CA ARG A 29 5.57 9.77 6.83
C ARG A 29 5.42 10.54 5.53
N GLN A 30 4.71 10.00 4.53
CA GLN A 30 4.53 10.71 3.27
C GLN A 30 3.86 12.06 3.47
N SER A 31 4.35 13.07 2.77
CA SER A 31 3.78 14.42 2.83
C SER A 31 2.40 14.52 2.20
N TYR A 32 2.07 13.58 1.30
CA TYR A 32 0.74 13.47 0.70
C TYR A 32 -0.12 12.61 1.61
N SER A 33 -1.26 13.12 2.07
CA SER A 33 -2.07 12.43 3.09
C SER A 33 -3.23 11.60 2.54
N ASN A 34 -3.64 11.83 1.29
CA ASN A 34 -4.82 11.16 0.73
C ASN A 34 -4.48 9.80 0.14
N PHE A 35 -4.05 8.88 0.99
CA PHE A 35 -3.72 7.51 0.57
C PHE A 35 -4.15 6.50 1.63
N ILE A 36 -4.26 5.24 1.19
CA ILE A 36 -4.36 4.08 2.08
C ILE A 36 -3.31 3.07 1.65
N ILE A 37 -3.00 2.14 2.53
CA ILE A 37 -2.05 1.05 2.30
C ILE A 37 -2.81 -0.26 2.39
N ILE A 38 -2.68 -1.12 1.37
CA ILE A 38 -3.25 -2.47 1.40
C ILE A 38 -2.09 -3.45 1.31
N ILE A 39 -2.01 -4.37 2.26
CA ILE A 39 -0.90 -5.32 2.37
C ILE A 39 -1.41 -6.73 2.11
N ARG A 40 -0.67 -7.49 1.32
CA ARG A 40 -0.83 -8.93 1.21
C ARG A 40 0.47 -9.60 1.62
N ASP A 41 0.38 -10.48 2.62
CA ASP A 41 1.54 -11.29 3.01
C ASP A 41 1.53 -12.59 2.22
N ASP A 42 2.67 -12.91 1.61
CA ASP A 42 2.82 -14.04 0.70
C ASP A 42 3.32 -15.30 1.43
N GLY A 43 2.77 -15.56 2.61
CA GLY A 43 3.05 -16.79 3.36
C GLY A 43 4.30 -16.73 4.21
N SER A 44 4.56 -15.61 4.88
CA SER A 44 5.74 -15.45 5.75
C SER A 44 5.71 -16.42 6.93
N SER A 45 6.90 -16.90 7.28
CA SER A 45 7.11 -17.77 8.45
C SER A 45 7.82 -17.06 9.61
N ASP A 46 8.24 -15.81 9.40
CA ASP A 46 8.91 -14.99 10.41
C ASP A 46 7.89 -14.09 11.16
N GLU A 47 8.33 -12.98 11.72
CA GLU A 47 7.48 -12.06 12.48
C GLU A 47 6.69 -11.08 11.60
N THR A 48 6.78 -11.21 10.26
CA THR A 48 6.13 -10.28 9.32
C THR A 48 4.64 -10.14 9.59
N GLN A 49 3.91 -11.25 9.73
CA GLN A 49 2.46 -11.21 9.93
C GLN A 49 2.08 -10.51 11.24
N LYS A 50 2.87 -10.70 12.27
CA LYS A 50 2.66 -10.04 13.57
C LYS A 50 2.83 -8.52 13.44
N ILE A 51 3.85 -8.10 12.72
CA ILE A 51 4.09 -6.67 12.47
C ILE A 51 2.92 -6.06 11.69
N ILE A 52 2.44 -6.75 10.66
CA ILE A 52 1.30 -6.28 9.86
C ILE A 52 0.06 -6.12 10.75
N THR A 53 -0.25 -7.12 11.56
CA THR A 53 -1.41 -7.09 12.46
C THR A 53 -1.33 -5.89 13.41
N ASP A 54 -0.15 -5.65 13.97
CA ASP A 54 0.06 -4.52 14.87
C ASP A 54 -0.18 -3.18 14.18
N TYR A 55 0.38 -3.00 12.99
CA TYR A 55 0.21 -1.75 12.24
C TYR A 55 -1.22 -1.53 11.78
N VAL A 56 -1.91 -2.57 11.35
CA VAL A 56 -3.33 -2.48 10.96
C VAL A 56 -4.17 -2.05 12.17
N THR A 57 -3.92 -2.65 13.33
CA THR A 57 -4.65 -2.34 14.56
C THR A 57 -4.45 -0.89 14.99
N ARG A 58 -3.23 -0.38 14.87
CA ARG A 58 -2.90 0.99 15.29
C ARG A 58 -3.23 2.05 14.25
N ASN A 59 -3.49 1.66 13.01
CA ASN A 59 -3.72 2.59 11.90
C ASN A 59 -5.00 2.24 11.15
N ARG A 60 -6.10 2.10 11.85
CA ARG A 60 -7.40 1.80 11.25
C ARG A 60 -7.81 2.90 10.29
N ASN A 61 -8.41 2.51 9.17
CA ASN A 61 -8.80 3.42 8.07
C ASN A 61 -7.60 3.97 7.27
N LYS A 62 -6.39 3.48 7.56
CA LYS A 62 -5.20 3.88 6.80
C LYS A 62 -4.46 2.66 6.26
N ILE A 63 -4.34 1.60 7.08
CA ILE A 63 -3.65 0.36 6.70
C ILE A 63 -4.64 -0.81 6.77
N TYR A 64 -4.71 -1.58 5.70
CA TYR A 64 -5.57 -2.75 5.57
C TYR A 64 -4.73 -3.95 5.16
N SER A 65 -5.12 -5.13 5.59
CA SER A 65 -4.44 -6.37 5.22
C SER A 65 -5.44 -7.37 4.65
N LEU A 66 -5.05 -8.03 3.56
CA LEU A 66 -5.78 -9.22 3.12
C LEU A 66 -5.58 -10.32 4.16
N PRO A 67 -6.54 -11.26 4.29
CA PRO A 67 -6.38 -12.37 5.23
C PRO A 67 -5.12 -13.18 4.95
N PHE A 68 -4.48 -13.68 6.02
CA PHE A 68 -3.30 -14.52 5.90
C PHE A 68 -3.74 -15.95 5.54
N ASP A 69 -3.34 -16.43 4.38
CA ASP A 69 -3.73 -17.76 3.91
C ASP A 69 -2.54 -18.74 3.81
N GLN A 70 -1.35 -18.29 4.20
CA GLN A 70 -0.11 -19.07 4.21
C GLN A 70 0.37 -19.53 2.84
N SER A 71 -0.29 -19.09 1.76
CA SER A 71 0.16 -19.45 0.42
C SER A 71 1.24 -18.50 -0.09
N ASN A 72 2.25 -19.08 -0.74
CA ASN A 72 3.31 -18.32 -1.40
C ASN A 72 3.12 -18.46 -2.89
N ILE A 73 2.68 -17.42 -3.54
CA ILE A 73 2.36 -17.41 -4.98
C ILE A 73 3.32 -16.55 -5.79
N GLY A 74 4.27 -15.90 -5.12
CA GLY A 74 5.25 -15.03 -5.75
C GLY A 74 4.80 -13.58 -5.83
N PRO A 75 5.74 -12.65 -6.02
CA PRO A 75 5.42 -11.22 -5.97
C PRO A 75 4.46 -10.75 -7.07
N SER A 76 4.63 -11.23 -8.30
CA SER A 76 3.74 -10.81 -9.39
C SER A 76 2.30 -11.21 -9.14
N ALA A 77 2.05 -12.46 -8.78
CA ALA A 77 0.69 -12.94 -8.48
C ALA A 77 0.14 -12.26 -7.23
N SER A 78 0.98 -12.01 -6.23
CA SER A 78 0.57 -11.32 -5.02
C SER A 78 0.09 -9.90 -5.33
N PHE A 79 0.82 -9.16 -6.16
CA PHE A 79 0.40 -7.82 -6.58
C PHE A 79 -0.87 -7.85 -7.42
N CYS A 80 -1.05 -8.88 -8.26
CA CYS A 80 -2.29 -9.02 -9.03
C CYS A 80 -3.50 -9.17 -8.11
N LEU A 81 -3.39 -9.97 -7.05
CA LEU A 81 -4.47 -10.10 -6.07
C LEU A 81 -4.74 -8.79 -5.34
N LEU A 82 -3.69 -8.04 -5.01
CA LEU A 82 -3.84 -6.73 -4.38
C LEU A 82 -4.57 -5.75 -5.30
N MET A 83 -4.19 -5.70 -6.57
CA MET A 83 -4.84 -4.83 -7.55
C MET A 83 -6.31 -5.18 -7.72
N GLN A 84 -6.62 -6.46 -7.81
CA GLN A 84 -8.00 -6.93 -7.92
C GLN A 84 -8.82 -6.52 -6.70
N TYR A 85 -8.27 -6.74 -5.51
CA TYR A 85 -8.93 -6.36 -4.25
C TYR A 85 -9.19 -4.85 -4.19
N ALA A 86 -8.20 -4.03 -4.57
CA ALA A 86 -8.35 -2.58 -4.55
C ALA A 86 -9.48 -2.11 -5.49
N LEU A 87 -9.56 -2.71 -6.68
CA LEU A 87 -10.61 -2.36 -7.65
C LEU A 87 -11.99 -2.79 -7.17
N GLU A 88 -12.10 -3.98 -6.57
CA GLU A 88 -13.39 -4.49 -6.07
C GLU A 88 -13.90 -3.71 -4.86
N GLU A 89 -12.98 -3.24 -4.01
CA GLU A 89 -13.32 -2.62 -2.72
C GLU A 89 -13.21 -1.09 -2.71
N LYS A 90 -12.90 -0.46 -3.84
CA LYS A 90 -12.68 1.00 -3.86
C LYS A 90 -13.87 1.79 -3.31
N GLU A 91 -15.08 1.33 -3.57
CA GLU A 91 -16.28 2.02 -3.07
C GLU A 91 -16.43 1.88 -1.57
N SER A 92 -16.03 0.71 -1.00
CA SER A 92 -16.01 0.50 0.45
C SER A 92 -15.08 1.48 1.16
N PHE A 93 -14.00 1.89 0.50
CA PHE A 93 -13.08 2.89 1.03
C PHE A 93 -13.56 4.31 0.80
N GLY A 94 -14.69 4.50 0.09
CA GLY A 94 -15.20 5.82 -0.23
C GLY A 94 -14.52 6.43 -1.44
N PHE A 95 -13.83 5.64 -2.26
CA PHE A 95 -13.09 6.12 -3.42
C PHE A 95 -13.89 5.89 -4.70
N SER A 96 -14.04 6.96 -5.50
CA SER A 96 -14.69 6.86 -6.81
C SER A 96 -13.64 6.59 -7.90
N ARG A 97 -12.42 7.07 -7.70
CA ARG A 97 -11.32 6.98 -8.64
C ARG A 97 -10.04 6.76 -7.85
N ILE A 98 -9.28 5.74 -8.21
CA ILE A 98 -8.05 5.42 -7.48
C ILE A 98 -6.86 5.36 -8.44
N TYR A 99 -5.70 5.67 -7.89
CA TYR A 99 -4.40 5.45 -8.52
C TYR A 99 -3.62 4.51 -7.64
N MET A 100 -3.02 3.50 -8.22
CA MET A 100 -2.27 2.49 -7.48
C MET A 100 -0.78 2.76 -7.57
N MET A 101 -0.09 2.60 -6.45
CA MET A 101 1.38 2.63 -6.41
C MET A 101 1.85 1.32 -5.79
N LEU A 102 2.72 0.62 -6.52
CA LEU A 102 3.28 -0.64 -6.02
C LEU A 102 4.49 -0.33 -5.14
N CYS A 103 4.54 -0.93 -3.97
CA CYS A 103 5.66 -0.79 -3.05
C CYS A 103 6.35 -2.14 -2.93
N ASP A 104 7.58 -2.23 -3.43
CA ASP A 104 8.37 -3.45 -3.34
C ASP A 104 8.89 -3.64 -1.93
N GLN A 105 9.06 -4.92 -1.53
CA GLN A 105 9.65 -5.23 -0.23
C GLN A 105 11.02 -4.56 -0.12
N ASP A 106 11.33 -4.06 1.08
CA ASP A 106 12.56 -3.36 1.42
C ASP A 106 12.69 -1.96 0.83
N ASP A 107 11.68 -1.49 0.09
CA ASP A 107 11.72 -0.17 -0.55
C ASP A 107 11.31 0.91 0.47
N ILE A 108 12.25 1.77 0.81
CA ILE A 108 12.01 2.90 1.73
C ILE A 108 11.71 4.13 0.89
N TRP A 109 10.52 4.67 1.05
CA TRP A 109 10.08 5.81 0.25
C TRP A 109 10.53 7.13 0.87
N MET A 110 11.01 8.03 0.03
CA MET A 110 11.31 9.40 0.45
C MET A 110 10.00 10.12 0.76
N GLU A 111 10.06 11.06 1.68
CA GLU A 111 8.88 11.72 2.27
C GLU A 111 7.95 12.35 1.24
N ARG A 112 8.49 12.87 0.14
CA ARG A 112 7.69 13.56 -0.88
C ARG A 112 7.40 12.71 -2.12
N LYS A 113 7.66 11.40 -2.07
CA LYS A 113 7.49 10.54 -3.25
C LYS A 113 6.08 10.61 -3.83
N ILE A 114 5.07 10.42 -3.02
CA ILE A 114 3.67 10.44 -3.48
C ILE A 114 3.32 11.83 -4.00
N GLU A 115 3.66 12.87 -3.26
CA GLU A 115 3.37 14.25 -3.64
C GLU A 115 3.95 14.59 -5.01
N ILE A 116 5.20 14.20 -5.26
CA ILE A 116 5.87 14.48 -6.53
C ILE A 116 5.21 13.70 -7.67
N GLN A 117 4.92 12.42 -7.46
CA GLN A 117 4.30 11.59 -8.51
C GLN A 117 2.87 12.04 -8.83
N VAL A 118 2.10 12.43 -7.83
CA VAL A 118 0.76 12.98 -8.04
C VAL A 118 0.84 14.29 -8.86
N SER A 119 1.77 15.16 -8.51
CA SER A 119 1.97 16.42 -9.22
C SER A 119 2.30 16.19 -10.70
N GLU A 120 3.22 15.27 -10.98
CA GLU A 120 3.59 14.92 -12.36
C GLU A 120 2.42 14.31 -13.13
N MET A 121 1.66 13.42 -12.49
CA MET A 121 0.52 12.77 -13.10
C MET A 121 -0.58 13.80 -13.46
N LEU A 122 -0.90 14.71 -12.55
CA LEU A 122 -1.90 15.75 -12.81
C LEU A 122 -1.46 16.69 -13.91
N SER A 123 -0.17 17.00 -13.99
CA SER A 123 0.40 17.81 -15.06
C SER A 123 0.22 17.12 -16.41
N ALA A 124 0.49 15.82 -16.48
CA ALA A 124 0.34 15.04 -17.71
C ALA A 124 -1.12 14.95 -18.17
N GLU A 125 -2.06 14.84 -17.23
CA GLU A 125 -3.49 14.78 -17.56
C GLU A 125 -4.04 16.09 -18.14
N GLN A 126 -3.35 17.20 -17.93
CA GLN A 126 -3.77 18.50 -18.43
C GLN A 126 -3.31 18.79 -19.88
N GLU A 127 -2.46 17.94 -20.42
CA GLU A 127 -1.94 18.10 -21.79
C GLU A 127 -2.87 17.55 -22.86
#